data_c8ee4ac2cda9d1caa0774ab4105a9ea3
#
_entry.id   c8ee4ac2cda9d1caa0774ab4105a9ea3
#
_cell.length_a   1.000
_cell.length_b   1.000
_cell.length_c   1.000
_cell.angle_alpha   90.00
_cell.angle_beta   90.00
_cell.angle_gamma   90.00
#
_symmetry.space_group_name_H-M   'P 1'
#
loop_
_entity.id
_entity.type
_entity.pdbx_description
1 polymer ?
#
loop_
_entity_poly.entity_id
_entity_poly.type
_entity_poly.pdbx_seq_one_letter_code
_entity_poly.pdbx_strand_id
1 'polypeptide(L)'
;MKNLVVLSGAGMSAESGISTFRDAGGLWDKYPVEQVATPEGYARNPELVINFYNERRKQLLDVKPNAGHIGLAELEKDFNVTVVTQNVDNLHERAGSKRVIHLHGELTKVCSSRDPYNPHYIKELKPDEYEVKLGDKAGDGTQLRPFIVWFGESVPEIETAVDYVEKADIWNCYNIG
;
A
#
# COMPACT_ATOMS: atom_id res chain seq x y z
N MET A 1 -22.91 -13.25 -11.26
CA MET A 1 -22.75 -11.88 -10.70
C MET A 1 -21.92 -11.07 -11.71
N LYS A 2 -22.20 -9.78 -11.85
CA LYS A 2 -21.40 -8.87 -12.69
C LYS A 2 -20.07 -8.56 -12.04
N ASN A 3 -19.04 -8.34 -12.85
CA ASN A 3 -17.72 -7.93 -12.39
C ASN A 3 -17.70 -6.41 -12.19
N LEU A 4 -17.45 -5.99 -10.96
CA LEU A 4 -17.30 -4.59 -10.58
C LEU A 4 -15.83 -4.33 -10.22
N VAL A 5 -15.21 -3.39 -10.92
CA VAL A 5 -13.85 -2.93 -10.59
C VAL A 5 -13.92 -1.52 -10.03
N VAL A 6 -13.27 -1.30 -8.90
CA VAL A 6 -13.22 0.00 -8.23
C VAL A 6 -11.76 0.43 -8.09
N LEU A 7 -11.42 1.57 -8.67
CA LEU A 7 -10.13 2.22 -8.45
C LEU A 7 -10.25 3.17 -7.24
N SER A 8 -9.40 2.98 -6.24
CA SER A 8 -9.35 3.83 -5.05
C SER A 8 -7.98 4.46 -4.83
N GLY A 9 -7.96 5.59 -4.14
CA GLY A 9 -6.76 6.34 -3.81
C GLY A 9 -6.79 6.91 -2.40
N ALA A 10 -5.87 7.83 -2.08
CA ALA A 10 -5.62 8.33 -0.73
C ALA A 10 -6.85 8.93 -0.04
N GLY A 11 -7.74 9.57 -0.80
CA GLY A 11 -8.98 10.13 -0.27
C GLY A 11 -9.91 9.09 0.36
N MET A 12 -9.83 7.81 -0.07
CA MET A 12 -10.59 6.71 0.54
C MET A 12 -10.23 6.50 2.02
N SER A 13 -8.98 6.67 2.38
CA SER A 13 -8.46 6.41 3.73
C SER A 13 -8.37 7.67 4.60
N ALA A 14 -8.66 8.85 4.04
CA ALA A 14 -8.58 10.14 4.76
C ALA A 14 -9.53 10.18 5.96
N GLU A 15 -10.77 9.73 5.82
CA GLU A 15 -11.74 9.67 6.92
C GLU A 15 -11.38 8.65 8.01
N SER A 16 -10.49 7.72 7.71
CA SER A 16 -9.93 6.79 8.70
C SER A 16 -8.80 7.42 9.52
N GLY A 17 -8.34 8.62 9.16
CA GLY A 17 -7.26 9.33 9.84
C GLY A 17 -5.87 9.12 9.22
N ILE A 18 -5.80 8.56 7.99
CA ILE A 18 -4.55 8.47 7.24
C ILE A 18 -4.39 9.74 6.41
N SER A 19 -3.30 10.49 6.66
CA SER A 19 -2.99 11.70 5.90
C SER A 19 -2.73 11.41 4.43
N THR A 20 -3.33 12.22 3.56
CA THR A 20 -3.03 12.19 2.12
C THR A 20 -1.75 12.97 1.83
N PHE A 21 -1.20 12.85 0.60
CA PHE A 21 -0.04 13.64 0.16
C PHE A 21 -0.29 15.17 0.18
N ARG A 22 -1.55 15.60 0.14
CA ARG A 22 -1.95 17.01 0.06
C ARG A 22 -2.30 17.61 1.41
N ASP A 23 -2.32 16.83 2.49
CA ASP A 23 -2.68 17.33 3.81
C ASP A 23 -1.56 18.20 4.36
N ALA A 24 -1.83 19.47 4.58
CA ALA A 24 -0.91 20.41 5.22
C ALA A 24 -0.64 19.98 6.66
N GLY A 25 0.64 19.97 7.07
CA GLY A 25 1.07 19.53 8.41
C GLY A 25 1.11 18.01 8.62
N GLY A 26 0.89 17.22 7.55
CA GLY A 26 1.01 15.77 7.59
C GLY A 26 2.46 15.28 7.63
N LEU A 27 2.62 13.96 7.65
CA LEU A 27 3.95 13.31 7.70
C LEU A 27 4.82 13.66 6.48
N TRP A 28 4.19 13.93 5.33
CA TRP A 28 4.86 14.31 4.08
C TRP A 28 5.43 15.72 4.09
N ASP A 29 4.87 16.64 4.87
CA ASP A 29 5.45 17.97 5.05
C ASP A 29 6.77 17.91 5.84
N LYS A 30 6.87 16.94 6.73
CA LYS A 30 8.07 16.72 7.55
C LYS A 30 9.20 16.03 6.79
N TYR A 31 8.86 15.20 5.82
CA TYR A 31 9.82 14.41 5.03
C TYR A 31 9.59 14.61 3.54
N PRO A 32 10.50 15.26 2.80
CA PRO A 32 10.41 15.38 1.35
C PRO A 32 10.31 14.00 0.68
N VAL A 33 9.43 13.90 -0.31
CA VAL A 33 9.17 12.65 -1.05
C VAL A 33 10.46 12.04 -1.62
N GLU A 34 11.35 12.88 -2.12
CA GLU A 34 12.64 12.47 -2.71
C GLU A 34 13.56 11.79 -1.70
N GLN A 35 13.36 12.03 -0.40
CA GLN A 35 14.17 11.41 0.65
C GLN A 35 13.62 10.05 1.10
N VAL A 36 12.29 9.86 1.08
CA VAL A 36 11.64 8.71 1.70
C VAL A 36 10.88 7.81 0.74
N ALA A 37 10.67 8.23 -0.50
CA ALA A 37 9.91 7.48 -1.50
C ALA A 37 10.62 7.37 -2.86
N THR A 38 11.94 7.29 -2.85
CA THR A 38 12.77 7.02 -4.04
C THR A 38 13.90 6.04 -3.72
N PRO A 39 14.37 5.25 -4.72
CA PRO A 39 15.55 4.40 -4.56
C PRO A 39 16.80 5.19 -4.15
N GLU A 40 16.97 6.39 -4.69
CA GLU A 40 18.10 7.29 -4.40
C GLU A 40 18.06 7.79 -2.94
N GLY A 41 16.88 8.14 -2.44
CA GLY A 41 16.68 8.53 -1.04
C GLY A 41 17.03 7.39 -0.09
N TYR A 42 16.59 6.18 -0.41
CA TYR A 42 16.93 4.98 0.37
C TYR A 42 18.43 4.67 0.33
N ALA A 43 19.08 4.73 -0.83
CA ALA A 43 20.53 4.51 -0.94
C ALA A 43 21.34 5.54 -0.14
N ARG A 44 20.85 6.78 -0.07
CA ARG A 44 21.52 7.87 0.65
C ARG A 44 21.36 7.77 2.17
N ASN A 45 20.19 7.40 2.65
CA ASN A 45 19.90 7.29 4.08
C ASN A 45 18.85 6.20 4.35
N PRO A 46 19.25 4.91 4.33
CA PRO A 46 18.33 3.80 4.54
C PRO A 46 17.68 3.81 5.92
N GLU A 47 18.38 4.28 6.95
CA GLU A 47 17.83 4.35 8.32
C GLU A 47 16.67 5.34 8.40
N LEU A 48 16.80 6.51 7.80
CA LEU A 48 15.72 7.50 7.73
C LEU A 48 14.47 6.91 7.07
N VAL A 49 14.65 6.24 5.93
CA VAL A 49 13.56 5.64 5.17
C VAL A 49 12.89 4.50 5.95
N ILE A 50 13.67 3.61 6.55
CA ILE A 50 13.16 2.52 7.39
C ILE A 50 12.33 3.08 8.54
N ASN A 51 12.84 4.07 9.28
CA ASN A 51 12.15 4.69 10.40
C ASN A 51 10.87 5.40 9.96
N PHE A 52 10.89 6.10 8.81
CA PHE A 52 9.70 6.72 8.23
C PHE A 52 8.56 5.70 8.01
N TYR A 53 8.86 4.55 7.43
CA TYR A 53 7.84 3.52 7.20
C TYR A 53 7.47 2.75 8.47
N ASN A 54 8.35 2.62 9.45
CA ASN A 54 8.01 2.10 10.77
C ASN A 54 6.98 2.99 11.47
N GLU A 55 7.17 4.31 11.46
CA GLU A 55 6.19 5.27 12.01
C GLU A 55 4.83 5.12 11.33
N ARG A 56 4.78 4.98 10.01
CA ARG A 56 3.54 4.78 9.26
C ARG A 56 2.86 3.45 9.60
N ARG A 57 3.61 2.36 9.75
CA ARG A 57 3.04 1.08 10.20
C ARG A 57 2.45 1.20 11.59
N LYS A 58 3.13 1.89 12.50
CA LYS A 58 2.62 2.15 13.84
C LYS A 58 1.29 2.92 13.81
N GLN A 59 1.20 3.98 13.01
CA GLN A 59 -0.05 4.73 12.82
C GLN A 59 -1.16 3.84 12.26
N LEU A 60 -0.85 2.96 11.31
CA LEU A 60 -1.83 2.04 10.71
C LEU A 60 -2.47 1.10 11.73
N LEU A 61 -1.80 0.76 12.82
CA LEU A 61 -2.36 -0.09 13.87
C LEU A 61 -3.56 0.55 14.59
N ASP A 62 -3.56 1.87 14.70
CA ASP A 62 -4.55 2.63 15.46
C ASP A 62 -5.77 3.05 14.62
N VAL A 63 -5.67 3.01 13.28
CA VAL A 63 -6.76 3.40 12.39
C VAL A 63 -7.69 2.23 12.05
N LYS A 64 -8.93 2.54 11.67
CA LYS A 64 -9.96 1.55 11.33
C LYS A 64 -10.52 1.83 9.94
N PRO A 65 -11.01 0.79 9.23
CA PRO A 65 -11.79 0.98 8.03
C PRO A 65 -12.96 1.91 8.28
N ASN A 66 -13.25 2.79 7.32
CA ASN A 66 -14.41 3.67 7.34
C ASN A 66 -15.59 3.09 6.55
N ALA A 67 -16.70 3.83 6.49
CA ALA A 67 -17.90 3.40 5.78
C ALA A 67 -17.69 3.10 4.29
N GLY A 68 -16.75 3.80 3.64
CA GLY A 68 -16.40 3.54 2.24
C GLY A 68 -15.77 2.16 2.05
N HIS A 69 -14.79 1.79 2.89
CA HIS A 69 -14.17 0.46 2.86
C HIS A 69 -15.20 -0.65 3.14
N ILE A 70 -16.06 -0.46 4.15
CA ILE A 70 -17.08 -1.42 4.53
C ILE A 70 -18.12 -1.57 3.41
N GLY A 71 -18.56 -0.46 2.82
CA GLY A 71 -19.53 -0.47 1.73
C GLY A 71 -19.03 -1.25 0.51
N LEU A 72 -17.76 -1.11 0.14
CA LEU A 72 -17.17 -1.89 -0.97
C LEU A 72 -17.15 -3.40 -0.66
N ALA A 73 -16.82 -3.79 0.56
CA ALA A 73 -16.88 -5.20 0.98
C ALA A 73 -18.33 -5.73 0.97
N GLU A 74 -19.32 -4.92 1.34
CA GLU A 74 -20.72 -5.31 1.31
C GLU A 74 -21.28 -5.52 -0.10
N LEU A 75 -20.75 -4.78 -1.11
CA LEU A 75 -21.12 -4.98 -2.51
C LEU A 75 -20.76 -6.37 -3.04
N GLU A 76 -19.87 -7.11 -2.37
CA GLU A 76 -19.55 -8.49 -2.74
C GLU A 76 -20.72 -9.47 -2.59
N LYS A 77 -21.81 -9.06 -1.94
CA LYS A 77 -23.07 -9.84 -1.90
C LYS A 77 -23.75 -9.88 -3.28
N ASP A 78 -23.59 -8.84 -4.09
CA ASP A 78 -24.29 -8.65 -5.36
C ASP A 78 -23.37 -8.67 -6.58
N PHE A 79 -22.07 -8.43 -6.39
CA PHE A 79 -21.06 -8.30 -7.43
C PHE A 79 -19.80 -9.12 -7.14
N ASN A 80 -19.08 -9.47 -8.21
CA ASN A 80 -17.69 -9.89 -8.11
C ASN A 80 -16.82 -8.62 -8.03
N VAL A 81 -16.53 -8.15 -6.82
CA VAL A 81 -15.80 -6.89 -6.61
C VAL A 81 -14.30 -7.13 -6.68
N THR A 82 -13.61 -6.29 -7.42
CA THR A 82 -12.15 -6.14 -7.39
C THR A 82 -11.82 -4.70 -7.05
N VAL A 83 -11.10 -4.49 -5.97
CA VAL A 83 -10.57 -3.18 -5.60
C VAL A 83 -9.16 -3.07 -6.15
N VAL A 84 -8.92 -2.07 -6.99
CA VAL A 84 -7.58 -1.68 -7.44
C VAL A 84 -7.23 -0.41 -6.68
N THR A 85 -6.22 -0.46 -5.82
CA THR A 85 -5.92 0.67 -4.95
C THR A 85 -4.51 1.20 -5.14
N GLN A 86 -4.37 2.53 -5.08
CA GLN A 86 -3.09 3.21 -4.97
C GLN A 86 -2.60 3.28 -3.52
N ASN A 87 -3.49 2.96 -2.56
CA ASN A 87 -3.17 2.99 -1.14
C ASN A 87 -2.30 1.80 -0.75
N VAL A 88 -1.43 2.05 0.20
CA VAL A 88 -0.51 1.03 0.75
C VAL A 88 -0.99 0.48 2.10
N ASP A 89 -2.08 1.04 2.65
CA ASP A 89 -2.74 0.52 3.84
C ASP A 89 -3.54 -0.77 3.53
N ASN A 90 -3.93 -1.49 4.56
CA ASN A 90 -4.71 -2.72 4.48
C ASN A 90 -6.17 -2.54 4.92
N LEU A 91 -6.73 -1.34 4.78
CA LEU A 91 -8.08 -1.04 5.29
C LEU A 91 -9.17 -1.72 4.47
N HIS A 92 -8.98 -1.92 3.18
CA HIS A 92 -9.93 -2.69 2.35
C HIS A 92 -10.03 -4.14 2.82
N GLU A 93 -8.90 -4.80 3.05
CA GLU A 93 -8.84 -6.18 3.56
C GLU A 93 -9.44 -6.28 4.97
N ARG A 94 -9.12 -5.33 5.83
CA ARG A 94 -9.66 -5.28 7.20
C ARG A 94 -11.16 -5.01 7.24
N ALA A 95 -11.71 -4.37 6.20
CA ALA A 95 -13.15 -4.21 6.01
C ALA A 95 -13.84 -5.46 5.48
N GLY A 96 -13.07 -6.42 4.94
CA GLY A 96 -13.58 -7.70 4.43
C GLY A 96 -13.55 -7.85 2.92
N SER A 97 -12.98 -6.90 2.16
CA SER A 97 -12.77 -7.04 0.71
C SER A 97 -11.87 -8.23 0.41
N LYS A 98 -12.33 -9.13 -0.49
CA LYS A 98 -11.64 -10.40 -0.79
C LYS A 98 -10.60 -10.28 -1.89
N ARG A 99 -10.75 -9.31 -2.78
CA ARG A 99 -9.83 -9.10 -3.89
C ARG A 99 -9.40 -7.65 -3.93
N VAL A 100 -8.17 -7.41 -3.47
CA VAL A 100 -7.54 -6.09 -3.47
C VAL A 100 -6.22 -6.18 -4.22
N ILE A 101 -6.01 -5.29 -5.18
CA ILE A 101 -4.79 -5.18 -5.98
C ILE A 101 -4.12 -3.87 -5.58
N HIS A 102 -2.96 -3.97 -4.95
CA HIS A 102 -2.17 -2.82 -4.50
C HIS A 102 -1.18 -2.40 -5.58
N LEU A 103 -1.45 -1.29 -6.27
CA LEU A 103 -0.58 -0.78 -7.33
C LEU A 103 0.77 -0.26 -6.80
N HIS A 104 0.79 0.24 -5.58
CA HIS A 104 2.00 0.86 -4.99
C HIS A 104 2.63 0.05 -3.85
N GLY A 105 2.32 -1.25 -3.77
CA GLY A 105 2.80 -2.12 -2.70
C GLY A 105 1.94 -2.04 -1.45
N GLU A 106 2.45 -2.64 -0.37
CA GLU A 106 1.71 -2.81 0.89
C GLU A 106 2.59 -2.47 2.08
N LEU A 107 2.10 -1.55 2.91
CA LEU A 107 2.84 -1.04 4.07
C LEU A 107 3.13 -2.13 5.12
N THR A 108 2.28 -3.15 5.21
CA THR A 108 2.44 -4.29 6.13
C THR A 108 3.48 -5.30 5.67
N LYS A 109 4.03 -5.12 4.47
CA LYS A 109 5.03 -6.04 3.90
C LYS A 109 6.40 -5.40 3.76
N VAL A 110 7.41 -6.26 3.78
CA VAL A 110 8.83 -5.92 3.54
C VAL A 110 9.41 -6.86 2.48
N CYS A 111 10.47 -6.42 1.84
CA CYS A 111 11.09 -7.15 0.75
C CYS A 111 12.61 -6.97 0.70
N SER A 112 13.27 -7.69 -0.21
CA SER A 112 14.69 -7.51 -0.52
C SER A 112 14.95 -6.10 -1.08
N SER A 113 16.05 -5.49 -0.69
CA SER A 113 16.50 -4.23 -1.28
C SER A 113 17.14 -4.41 -2.67
N ARG A 114 17.55 -5.63 -3.02
CA ARG A 114 18.14 -5.96 -4.34
C ARG A 114 17.09 -6.40 -5.34
N ASP A 115 16.13 -7.24 -4.91
CA ASP A 115 15.11 -7.84 -5.76
C ASP A 115 13.73 -7.69 -5.10
N PRO A 116 13.18 -6.45 -5.07
CA PRO A 116 12.06 -6.09 -4.22
C PRO A 116 10.72 -6.76 -4.63
N TYR A 117 10.61 -7.21 -5.87
CA TYR A 117 9.37 -7.80 -6.39
C TYR A 117 9.41 -9.33 -6.51
N ASN A 118 10.50 -9.96 -6.07
CA ASN A 118 10.59 -11.40 -6.02
C ASN A 118 9.75 -11.95 -4.86
N PRO A 119 8.71 -12.78 -5.14
CA PRO A 119 7.82 -13.29 -4.10
C PRO A 119 8.54 -14.06 -2.99
N HIS A 120 9.67 -14.70 -3.29
CA HIS A 120 10.46 -15.43 -2.30
C HIS A 120 11.06 -14.53 -1.21
N TYR A 121 11.18 -13.23 -1.47
CA TYR A 121 11.81 -12.26 -0.57
C TYR A 121 10.81 -11.25 0.00
N ILE A 122 9.53 -11.43 -0.29
CA ILE A 122 8.44 -10.62 0.29
C ILE A 122 7.95 -11.32 1.56
N LYS A 123 7.88 -10.57 2.65
CA LYS A 123 7.42 -11.06 3.96
C LYS A 123 6.36 -10.11 4.52
N GLU A 124 5.26 -10.67 5.00
CA GLU A 124 4.29 -9.93 5.81
C GLU A 124 4.78 -9.79 7.24
N LEU A 125 4.67 -8.58 7.79
CA LEU A 125 4.96 -8.29 9.18
C LEU A 125 3.71 -8.50 10.03
N LYS A 126 3.89 -9.07 11.22
CA LYS A 126 2.81 -9.14 12.20
C LYS A 126 2.60 -7.75 12.85
N PRO A 127 1.38 -7.45 13.32
CA PRO A 127 1.11 -6.17 13.99
C PRO A 127 2.01 -5.86 15.18
N ASP A 128 2.42 -6.87 15.93
CA ASP A 128 3.34 -6.77 17.08
C ASP A 128 4.83 -6.79 16.70
N GLU A 129 5.14 -7.06 15.43
CA GLU A 129 6.50 -7.13 14.87
C GLU A 129 6.65 -6.15 13.69
N TYR A 130 6.04 -4.98 13.76
CA TYR A 130 5.99 -4.03 12.63
C TYR A 130 7.30 -3.28 12.37
N GLU A 131 8.20 -3.26 13.33
CA GLU A 131 9.47 -2.54 13.19
C GLU A 131 10.49 -3.32 12.37
N VAL A 132 11.15 -2.61 11.47
CA VAL A 132 12.34 -3.06 10.74
C VAL A 132 13.53 -2.24 11.19
N LYS A 133 14.69 -2.87 11.33
CA LYS A 133 15.95 -2.22 11.75
C LYS A 133 17.03 -2.36 10.68
N LEU A 134 18.00 -1.47 10.72
CA LEU A 134 19.23 -1.67 9.96
C LEU A 134 19.90 -2.97 10.42
N GLY A 135 20.27 -3.81 9.46
CA GLY A 135 20.82 -5.14 9.72
C GLY A 135 19.83 -6.27 9.53
N ASP A 136 18.51 -6.00 9.54
CA ASP A 136 17.49 -7.00 9.23
C ASP A 136 17.61 -7.44 7.75
N LYS A 137 17.70 -8.76 7.54
CA LYS A 137 18.01 -9.32 6.22
C LYS A 137 16.82 -10.00 5.59
N ALA A 138 16.69 -9.79 4.28
CA ALA A 138 15.82 -10.60 3.42
C ALA A 138 16.44 -11.98 3.17
N GLY A 139 15.68 -12.87 2.53
CA GLY A 139 16.14 -14.23 2.23
C GLY A 139 17.38 -14.32 1.32
N ASP A 140 17.67 -13.27 0.57
CA ASP A 140 18.87 -13.13 -0.28
C ASP A 140 20.07 -12.47 0.45
N GLY A 141 19.95 -12.22 1.76
CA GLY A 141 20.98 -11.62 2.59
C GLY A 141 21.12 -10.10 2.47
N THR A 142 20.29 -9.43 1.67
CA THR A 142 20.27 -7.97 1.59
C THR A 142 19.41 -7.35 2.68
N GLN A 143 19.55 -6.04 2.89
CA GLN A 143 18.73 -5.30 3.86
C GLN A 143 17.25 -5.42 3.50
N LEU A 144 16.39 -5.66 4.49
CA LEU A 144 14.96 -5.51 4.34
C LEU A 144 14.59 -4.05 4.08
N ARG A 145 13.72 -3.83 3.11
CA ARG A 145 13.11 -2.54 2.82
C ARG A 145 11.58 -2.66 2.84
N PRO A 146 10.83 -1.54 2.98
CA PRO A 146 9.37 -1.57 2.84
C PRO A 146 8.97 -2.05 1.43
N PHE A 147 7.96 -2.88 1.35
CA PHE A 147 7.38 -3.34 0.08
C PHE A 147 6.47 -2.25 -0.50
N ILE A 148 7.09 -1.16 -0.89
CA ILE A 148 6.45 0.01 -1.49
C ILE A 148 7.06 0.27 -2.85
N VAL A 149 6.23 0.56 -3.84
CA VAL A 149 6.69 1.03 -5.16
C VAL A 149 7.05 2.49 -5.03
N TRP A 150 8.34 2.81 -5.18
CA TRP A 150 8.84 4.17 -5.09
C TRP A 150 8.80 4.87 -6.44
N PHE A 151 8.86 6.18 -6.42
CA PHE A 151 8.98 6.98 -7.63
C PHE A 151 10.22 6.57 -8.43
N GLY A 152 10.04 6.35 -9.74
CA GLY A 152 11.07 5.84 -10.64
C GLY A 152 11.13 4.32 -10.75
N GLU A 153 10.41 3.58 -9.91
CA GLU A 153 10.26 2.13 -10.03
C GLU A 153 9.06 1.75 -10.92
N SER A 154 9.11 0.58 -11.54
CA SER A 154 7.97 0.03 -12.27
C SER A 154 6.86 -0.40 -11.30
N VAL A 155 5.62 -0.39 -11.80
CA VAL A 155 4.44 -0.81 -11.03
C VAL A 155 4.12 -2.27 -11.38
N PRO A 156 4.46 -3.26 -10.53
CA PRO A 156 4.38 -4.68 -10.90
C PRO A 156 2.96 -5.15 -11.18
N GLU A 157 1.98 -4.60 -10.47
CA GLU A 157 0.58 -5.02 -10.55
C GLU A 157 -0.25 -4.30 -11.63
N ILE A 158 0.38 -3.45 -12.45
CA ILE A 158 -0.37 -2.67 -13.44
C ILE A 158 -1.05 -3.55 -14.50
N GLU A 159 -0.38 -4.59 -14.98
CA GLU A 159 -0.94 -5.51 -15.97
C GLU A 159 -2.09 -6.31 -15.38
N THR A 160 -1.94 -6.79 -14.15
CA THR A 160 -3.01 -7.48 -13.40
C THR A 160 -4.24 -6.58 -13.27
N ALA A 161 -4.05 -5.31 -12.91
CA ALA A 161 -5.14 -4.35 -12.79
C ALA A 161 -5.85 -4.09 -14.12
N VAL A 162 -5.09 -3.92 -15.21
CA VAL A 162 -5.63 -3.75 -16.56
C VAL A 162 -6.50 -4.95 -16.96
N ASP A 163 -6.04 -6.18 -16.73
CA ASP A 163 -6.80 -7.40 -17.02
C ASP A 163 -8.18 -7.43 -16.33
N TYR A 164 -8.25 -6.95 -15.08
CA TYR A 164 -9.52 -6.87 -14.36
C TYR A 164 -10.42 -5.75 -14.90
N VAL A 165 -9.86 -4.60 -15.26
CA VAL A 165 -10.62 -3.48 -15.85
C VAL A 165 -11.19 -3.87 -17.20
N GLU A 166 -10.43 -4.58 -18.05
CA GLU A 166 -10.90 -5.04 -19.36
C GLU A 166 -12.04 -6.07 -19.27
N LYS A 167 -12.09 -6.83 -18.20
CA LYS A 167 -13.13 -7.85 -17.94
C LYS A 167 -14.30 -7.32 -17.09
N ALA A 168 -14.27 -6.04 -16.72
CA ALA A 168 -15.30 -5.45 -15.88
C ALA A 168 -16.60 -5.18 -16.67
N ASP A 169 -17.74 -5.55 -16.08
CA ASP A 169 -19.06 -5.12 -16.55
C ASP A 169 -19.35 -3.67 -16.12
N ILE A 170 -18.79 -3.29 -14.97
CA ILE A 170 -18.92 -1.96 -14.35
C ILE A 170 -17.55 -1.59 -13.78
N TRP A 171 -17.11 -0.36 -14.03
CA TRP A 171 -15.95 0.18 -13.35
C TRP A 171 -16.21 1.59 -12.82
N ASN A 172 -15.59 1.95 -11.72
CA ASN A 172 -15.75 3.25 -11.07
C ASN A 172 -14.44 3.68 -10.40
N CYS A 173 -14.24 5.01 -10.35
CA CYS A 173 -13.14 5.63 -9.61
C CYS A 173 -13.69 6.28 -8.35
N TYR A 174 -13.14 5.94 -7.21
CA TYR A 174 -13.62 6.41 -5.92
C TYR A 174 -12.50 7.04 -5.09
N ASN A 175 -12.65 8.31 -4.72
CA ASN A 175 -11.72 9.05 -3.86
C ASN A 175 -10.24 8.84 -4.24
N ILE A 176 -9.88 9.14 -5.47
CA ILE A 176 -8.50 9.04 -5.96
C ILE A 176 -7.60 10.13 -5.33
N GLY A 177 -8.21 11.15 -4.75
CA GLY A 177 -7.60 12.11 -3.85
C GLY A 177 -6.88 13.26 -4.41
#